data_0c51b7e937024a73b9d87efb11a18e0d
#
_entry.id   0c51b7e937024a73b9d87efb11a18e0d
#
_cell.length_a   1.000
_cell.length_b   1.000
_cell.length_c   1.000
_cell.angle_alpha   90.00
_cell.angle_beta   90.00
_cell.angle_gamma   90.00
#
_symmetry.space_group_name_H-M   'P 1'
#
loop_
_entity.id
_entity.type
_entity.pdbx_description
1 polymer ?
#
loop_
_entity_poly.entity_id
_entity_poly.type
_entity_poly.pdbx_seq_one_letter_code
_entity_poly.pdbx_strand_id
1 'polypeptide(L)'
;ATTELHKVPATILSRCQRYSFKRILPQDIARQLLHIAGEENIDLTPDGADILARMANGAMRDALSLLDQCRSFEGVLNAPAILELLGLAGGVQAAQLMEFILRRNTQDALLLFDKLYRDGKDIAALLRELSDLGRDLLIRCSAPQGGSALLTGLYDEMTLEKLSVLASGQRLLFMLDTLAQALAALASSGSLRTEAELCLMKLCDETLCGDLAALNARMERLERAAAKGFTPMQPLAAKVEKAAVVLEKPLAVPAEKPIFNAEKAASRAD
;
A
#
# COMPACT_ATOMS: atom_id res chain seq x y z
N ALA A 1 -28.81 21.41 1.58
CA ALA A 1 -27.77 20.75 2.34
C ALA A 1 -26.49 20.67 1.50
N THR A 2 -25.33 20.80 2.11
CA THR A 2 -24.03 20.70 1.44
C THR A 2 -22.98 20.17 2.41
N THR A 3 -22.03 19.41 1.89
CA THR A 3 -20.80 18.99 2.61
C THR A 3 -19.69 20.05 2.44
N GLU A 4 -19.84 21.02 1.51
CA GLU A 4 -18.83 21.97 1.12
C GLU A 4 -19.26 23.41 1.44
N LEU A 5 -19.18 23.77 2.72
CA LEU A 5 -19.55 25.11 3.19
C LEU A 5 -18.78 26.24 2.50
N HIS A 6 -17.54 25.99 2.11
CA HIS A 6 -16.66 26.97 1.43
C HIS A 6 -17.13 27.35 0.03
N LYS A 7 -17.96 26.52 -0.61
CA LYS A 7 -18.55 26.80 -1.92
C LYS A 7 -19.86 27.62 -1.82
N VAL A 8 -20.41 27.80 -0.61
CA VAL A 8 -21.64 28.59 -0.43
C VAL A 8 -21.29 30.06 -0.24
N PRO A 9 -21.90 30.99 -1.03
CA PRO A 9 -21.65 32.43 -0.90
C PRO A 9 -21.89 32.95 0.52
N ALA A 10 -21.01 33.85 0.98
CA ALA A 10 -21.09 34.44 2.31
C ALA A 10 -22.42 35.15 2.58
N THR A 11 -23.05 35.72 1.54
CA THR A 11 -24.38 36.36 1.60
C THR A 11 -25.50 35.39 1.98
N ILE A 12 -25.39 34.12 1.61
CA ILE A 12 -26.33 33.07 2.01
C ILE A 12 -26.03 32.63 3.44
N LEU A 13 -24.72 32.39 3.73
CA LEU A 13 -24.30 31.93 5.05
C LEU A 13 -24.62 32.89 6.17
N SER A 14 -24.66 34.20 5.90
CA SER A 14 -24.99 35.23 6.88
C SER A 14 -26.49 35.35 7.21
N ARG A 15 -27.36 34.77 6.35
CA ARG A 15 -28.83 34.92 6.47
C ARG A 15 -29.53 33.59 6.73
N CYS A 16 -28.79 32.48 6.77
CA CYS A 16 -29.36 31.16 7.04
C CYS A 16 -28.89 30.61 8.37
N GLN A 17 -29.80 29.96 9.07
CA GLN A 17 -29.44 29.17 10.23
C GLN A 17 -28.71 27.90 9.79
N ARG A 18 -27.62 27.55 10.48
CA ARG A 18 -26.78 26.38 10.15
C ARG A 18 -27.05 25.26 11.12
N TYR A 19 -27.31 24.09 10.58
CA TYR A 19 -27.44 22.84 11.31
C TYR A 19 -26.37 21.89 10.87
N SER A 20 -25.58 21.35 11.79
CA SER A 20 -24.54 20.36 11.51
C SER A 20 -25.06 18.96 11.78
N PHE A 21 -25.07 18.12 10.78
CA PHE A 21 -25.38 16.70 10.91
C PHE A 21 -24.11 15.92 11.24
N LYS A 22 -24.18 15.08 12.26
CA LYS A 22 -23.10 14.17 12.64
C LYS A 22 -23.24 12.86 11.89
N ARG A 23 -22.15 12.12 11.80
CA ARG A 23 -22.17 10.73 11.32
C ARG A 23 -23.02 9.88 12.25
N ILE A 24 -23.80 8.96 11.68
CA ILE A 24 -24.63 8.04 12.42
C ILE A 24 -23.74 6.94 12.99
N LEU A 25 -24.03 6.49 14.21
CA LEU A 25 -23.27 5.40 14.81
C LEU A 25 -23.51 4.09 14.05
N PRO A 26 -22.48 3.24 13.88
CA PRO A 26 -22.65 1.95 13.18
C PRO A 26 -23.78 1.08 13.76
N GLN A 27 -23.95 1.08 15.09
CA GLN A 27 -25.01 0.34 15.77
C GLN A 27 -26.42 0.82 15.38
N ASP A 28 -26.60 2.11 15.17
CA ASP A 28 -27.89 2.67 14.76
C ASP A 28 -28.16 2.38 13.29
N ILE A 29 -27.12 2.40 12.44
CA ILE A 29 -27.22 1.99 11.04
C ILE A 29 -27.55 0.50 10.95
N ALA A 30 -26.85 -0.36 11.68
CA ALA A 30 -27.12 -1.80 11.70
C ALA A 30 -28.55 -2.12 12.10
N ARG A 31 -29.07 -1.46 13.15
CA ARG A 31 -30.46 -1.60 13.59
C ARG A 31 -31.44 -1.21 12.50
N GLN A 32 -31.20 -0.11 11.79
CA GLN A 32 -32.05 0.34 10.71
C GLN A 32 -32.00 -0.59 9.51
N LEU A 33 -30.82 -1.12 9.18
CA LEU A 33 -30.66 -2.11 8.10
C LEU A 33 -31.45 -3.39 8.41
N LEU A 34 -31.39 -3.91 9.63
CA LEU A 34 -32.17 -5.09 10.05
C LEU A 34 -33.69 -4.85 9.97
N HIS A 35 -34.13 -3.64 10.35
CA HIS A 35 -35.55 -3.28 10.23
C HIS A 35 -36.02 -3.26 8.77
N ILE A 36 -35.26 -2.61 7.88
CA ILE A 36 -35.58 -2.53 6.46
C ILE A 36 -35.47 -3.91 5.80
N ALA A 37 -34.46 -4.72 6.15
CA ALA A 37 -34.35 -6.08 5.66
C ALA A 37 -35.55 -6.95 6.01
N GLY A 38 -36.09 -6.78 7.23
CA GLY A 38 -37.33 -7.47 7.63
C GLY A 38 -38.57 -7.02 6.85
N GLU A 39 -38.70 -5.74 6.49
CA GLU A 39 -39.78 -5.21 5.66
C GLU A 39 -39.69 -5.66 4.19
N GLU A 40 -38.48 -5.75 3.66
CA GLU A 40 -38.18 -6.14 2.27
C GLU A 40 -38.02 -7.65 2.09
N ASN A 41 -38.18 -8.46 3.16
CA ASN A 41 -37.99 -9.93 3.17
C ASN A 41 -36.56 -10.32 2.72
N ILE A 42 -35.55 -9.61 3.19
CA ILE A 42 -34.13 -9.92 2.98
C ILE A 42 -33.61 -10.64 4.23
N ASP A 43 -33.07 -11.85 4.06
CA ASP A 43 -32.47 -12.62 5.15
C ASP A 43 -31.12 -12.06 5.56
N LEU A 44 -31.10 -10.96 6.31
CA LEU A 44 -29.89 -10.28 6.80
C LEU A 44 -29.62 -10.69 8.26
N THR A 45 -28.41 -11.20 8.51
CA THR A 45 -27.98 -11.51 9.88
C THR A 45 -27.45 -10.28 10.62
N PRO A 46 -27.44 -10.26 11.96
CA PRO A 46 -26.89 -9.13 12.73
C PRO A 46 -25.41 -8.83 12.42
N ASP A 47 -24.59 -9.86 12.24
CA ASP A 47 -23.19 -9.72 11.87
C ASP A 47 -23.00 -9.15 10.45
N GLY A 48 -23.90 -9.54 9.51
CA GLY A 48 -23.97 -8.94 8.19
C GLY A 48 -24.35 -7.46 8.22
N ALA A 49 -25.34 -7.10 9.05
CA ALA A 49 -25.76 -5.71 9.24
C ALA A 49 -24.62 -4.86 9.84
N ASP A 50 -23.87 -5.40 10.80
CA ASP A 50 -22.74 -4.72 11.39
C ASP A 50 -21.62 -4.42 10.40
N ILE A 51 -21.30 -5.34 9.50
CA ILE A 51 -20.32 -5.13 8.42
C ILE A 51 -20.79 -4.00 7.49
N LEU A 52 -22.02 -4.08 6.97
CA LEU A 52 -22.55 -3.05 6.09
C LEU A 52 -22.55 -1.67 6.77
N ALA A 53 -22.92 -1.62 8.05
CA ALA A 53 -22.93 -0.38 8.82
C ALA A 53 -21.54 0.23 9.02
N ARG A 54 -20.51 -0.59 9.24
CA ARG A 54 -19.11 -0.13 9.35
C ARG A 54 -18.60 0.39 8.02
N MET A 55 -18.88 -0.33 6.92
CA MET A 55 -18.49 0.08 5.56
C MET A 55 -19.12 1.41 5.15
N ALA A 56 -20.34 1.69 5.59
CA ALA A 56 -21.06 2.92 5.27
C ALA A 56 -20.47 4.19 5.93
N ASN A 57 -19.50 4.05 6.83
CA ASN A 57 -18.79 5.18 7.46
C ASN A 57 -19.69 6.27 8.07
N GLY A 58 -20.86 5.88 8.59
CA GLY A 58 -21.81 6.78 9.22
C GLY A 58 -22.79 7.46 8.27
N ALA A 59 -22.88 7.02 7.01
CA ALA A 59 -23.82 7.51 6.01
C ALA A 59 -24.92 6.46 5.73
N MET A 60 -26.15 6.73 6.13
CA MET A 60 -27.29 5.81 5.93
C MET A 60 -27.54 5.51 4.46
N ARG A 61 -27.36 6.51 3.58
CA ARG A 61 -27.54 6.32 2.13
C ARG A 61 -26.60 5.26 1.56
N ASP A 62 -25.34 5.31 1.98
CA ASP A 62 -24.33 4.38 1.51
C ASP A 62 -24.60 2.99 2.06
N ALA A 63 -25.05 2.87 3.32
CA ALA A 63 -25.47 1.61 3.91
C ALA A 63 -26.63 0.95 3.15
N LEU A 64 -27.63 1.73 2.78
CA LEU A 64 -28.77 1.23 1.99
C LEU A 64 -28.35 0.83 0.57
N SER A 65 -27.43 1.59 -0.05
CA SER A 65 -26.90 1.25 -1.37
C SER A 65 -26.10 -0.05 -1.33
N LEU A 66 -25.35 -0.32 -0.27
CA LEU A 66 -24.63 -1.59 -0.08
C LEU A 66 -25.63 -2.75 0.15
N LEU A 67 -26.67 -2.55 0.93
CA LEU A 67 -27.71 -3.57 1.15
C LEU A 67 -28.43 -3.90 -0.18
N ASP A 68 -28.76 -2.89 -0.99
CA ASP A 68 -29.42 -3.06 -2.27
C ASP A 68 -28.53 -3.84 -3.27
N GLN A 69 -27.22 -3.62 -3.25
CA GLN A 69 -26.26 -4.43 -4.04
C GLN A 69 -26.29 -5.91 -3.64
N CYS A 70 -26.49 -6.20 -2.35
CA CYS A 70 -26.60 -7.56 -1.85
C CYS A 70 -27.98 -8.22 -2.08
N ARG A 71 -29.00 -7.45 -2.45
CA ARG A 71 -30.39 -7.91 -2.59
C ARG A 71 -30.57 -9.01 -3.62
N SER A 72 -29.74 -9.05 -4.66
CA SER A 72 -29.82 -10.06 -5.74
C SER A 72 -29.31 -11.44 -5.32
N PHE A 73 -28.78 -11.57 -4.11
CA PHE A 73 -28.28 -12.84 -3.61
C PHE A 73 -29.41 -13.70 -3.04
N GLU A 74 -29.54 -14.93 -3.56
CA GLU A 74 -30.47 -15.92 -3.05
C GLU A 74 -29.85 -16.67 -1.87
N GLY A 75 -30.05 -16.19 -0.65
CA GLY A 75 -29.54 -16.83 0.56
C GLY A 75 -29.42 -15.89 1.75
N VAL A 76 -28.90 -16.42 2.85
CA VAL A 76 -28.71 -15.64 4.09
C VAL A 76 -27.52 -14.70 3.93
N LEU A 77 -27.75 -13.41 4.05
CA LEU A 77 -26.74 -12.36 4.03
C LEU A 77 -26.00 -12.29 5.38
N ASN A 78 -25.07 -13.18 5.56
CA ASN A 78 -24.13 -13.16 6.70
C ASN A 78 -22.84 -12.39 6.33
N ALA A 79 -21.98 -12.15 7.31
CA ALA A 79 -20.73 -11.42 7.11
C ALA A 79 -19.86 -11.96 5.96
N PRO A 80 -19.55 -13.27 5.87
CA PRO A 80 -18.78 -13.82 4.76
C PRO A 80 -19.44 -13.61 3.39
N ALA A 81 -20.76 -13.85 3.28
CA ALA A 81 -21.49 -13.71 2.03
C ALA A 81 -21.48 -12.27 1.51
N ILE A 82 -21.68 -11.30 2.41
CA ILE A 82 -21.61 -9.87 2.08
C ILE A 82 -20.22 -9.48 1.58
N LEU A 83 -19.15 -9.93 2.26
CA LEU A 83 -17.78 -9.66 1.83
C LEU A 83 -17.49 -10.28 0.44
N GLU A 84 -18.02 -11.45 0.16
CA GLU A 84 -17.89 -12.10 -1.15
C GLU A 84 -18.65 -11.32 -2.23
N LEU A 85 -19.93 -10.98 -1.99
CA LEU A 85 -20.77 -10.24 -2.92
C LEU A 85 -20.24 -8.87 -3.29
N LEU A 86 -19.68 -8.16 -2.31
CA LEU A 86 -19.11 -6.84 -2.52
C LEU A 86 -17.66 -6.89 -3.08
N GLY A 87 -17.17 -8.09 -3.41
CA GLY A 87 -15.80 -8.28 -3.91
C GLY A 87 -14.71 -8.06 -2.86
N LEU A 88 -15.11 -8.03 -1.59
CA LEU A 88 -14.21 -7.82 -0.44
C LEU A 88 -13.74 -9.13 0.21
N ALA A 89 -14.18 -10.29 -0.33
CA ALA A 89 -13.60 -11.59 -0.01
C ALA A 89 -12.09 -11.68 -0.29
N GLY A 90 -11.56 -10.66 -0.96
CA GLY A 90 -10.14 -10.39 -1.11
C GLY A 90 -9.39 -10.05 0.18
N GLY A 91 -10.07 -9.90 1.32
CA GLY A 91 -9.43 -9.64 2.60
C GLY A 91 -8.34 -10.66 2.95
N VAL A 92 -8.53 -11.93 2.60
CA VAL A 92 -7.52 -12.98 2.72
C VAL A 92 -6.32 -12.69 1.81
N GLN A 93 -6.56 -12.26 0.58
CA GLN A 93 -5.50 -11.95 -0.40
C GLN A 93 -4.75 -10.65 -0.02
N ALA A 94 -5.49 -9.63 0.43
CA ALA A 94 -4.89 -8.41 0.96
C ALA A 94 -4.06 -8.68 2.24
N ALA A 95 -4.56 -9.53 3.14
CA ALA A 95 -3.82 -9.95 4.33
C ALA A 95 -2.55 -10.74 3.97
N GLN A 96 -2.62 -11.63 2.98
CA GLN A 96 -1.46 -12.38 2.49
C GLN A 96 -0.43 -11.43 1.83
N LEU A 97 -0.89 -10.48 1.02
CA LEU A 97 -0.03 -9.47 0.40
C LEU A 97 0.63 -8.60 1.45
N MET A 98 -0.12 -8.17 2.48
CA MET A 98 0.40 -7.45 3.63
C MET A 98 1.46 -8.27 4.39
N GLU A 99 1.25 -9.56 4.58
CA GLU A 99 2.24 -10.44 5.22
C GLU A 99 3.56 -10.47 4.43
N PHE A 100 3.51 -10.62 3.11
CA PHE A 100 4.71 -10.57 2.27
C PHE A 100 5.42 -9.22 2.34
N ILE A 101 4.68 -8.11 2.32
CA ILE A 101 5.22 -6.76 2.47
C ILE A 101 5.91 -6.60 3.84
N LEU A 102 5.27 -7.02 4.93
CA LEU A 102 5.82 -6.92 6.27
C LEU A 102 7.07 -7.79 6.45
N ARG A 103 7.12 -8.94 5.78
CA ARG A 103 8.30 -9.83 5.74
C ARG A 103 9.38 -9.37 4.77
N ARG A 104 9.15 -8.28 4.02
CA ARG A 104 10.08 -7.75 3.00
C ARG A 104 10.33 -8.75 1.85
N ASN A 105 9.37 -9.58 1.56
CA ASN A 105 9.45 -10.56 0.48
C ASN A 105 8.85 -9.95 -0.81
N THR A 106 9.65 -9.15 -1.50
CA THR A 106 9.25 -8.44 -2.72
C THR A 106 8.85 -9.40 -3.84
N GLN A 107 9.54 -10.54 -3.95
CA GLN A 107 9.27 -11.50 -5.01
C GLN A 107 7.85 -12.08 -4.89
N ASP A 108 7.50 -12.62 -3.73
CA ASP A 108 6.18 -13.24 -3.53
C ASP A 108 5.06 -12.19 -3.53
N ALA A 109 5.34 -10.96 -3.06
CA ALA A 109 4.38 -9.86 -3.14
C ALA A 109 4.05 -9.50 -4.60
N LEU A 110 5.05 -9.38 -5.48
CA LEU A 110 4.83 -9.08 -6.90
C LEU A 110 4.18 -10.24 -7.64
N LEU A 111 4.53 -11.49 -7.34
CA LEU A 111 3.89 -12.67 -7.94
C LEU A 111 2.42 -12.77 -7.55
N LEU A 112 2.08 -12.53 -6.28
CA LEU A 112 0.69 -12.51 -5.83
C LEU A 112 -0.08 -11.36 -6.49
N PHE A 113 0.51 -10.17 -6.58
CA PHE A 113 -0.09 -9.03 -7.25
C PHE A 113 -0.35 -9.30 -8.73
N ASP A 114 0.61 -9.88 -9.46
CA ASP A 114 0.45 -10.24 -10.88
C ASP A 114 -0.70 -11.24 -11.08
N LYS A 115 -0.82 -12.22 -10.17
CA LYS A 115 -1.96 -13.16 -10.17
C LYS A 115 -3.28 -12.41 -9.98
N LEU A 116 -3.40 -11.56 -8.96
CA LEU A 116 -4.62 -10.79 -8.70
C LEU A 116 -5.00 -9.87 -9.86
N TYR A 117 -4.00 -9.26 -10.49
CA TYR A 117 -4.20 -8.43 -11.67
C TYR A 117 -4.75 -9.22 -12.85
N ARG A 118 -4.21 -10.42 -13.13
CA ARG A 118 -4.71 -11.32 -14.19
C ARG A 118 -6.11 -11.84 -13.90
N ASP A 119 -6.43 -12.07 -12.63
CA ASP A 119 -7.76 -12.48 -12.17
C ASP A 119 -8.79 -11.33 -12.25
N GLY A 120 -8.37 -10.13 -12.71
CA GLY A 120 -9.24 -8.98 -12.96
C GLY A 120 -9.56 -8.15 -11.71
N LYS A 121 -8.81 -8.29 -10.60
CA LYS A 121 -9.04 -7.50 -9.40
C LYS A 121 -8.71 -6.02 -9.65
N ASP A 122 -9.57 -5.12 -9.18
CA ASP A 122 -9.33 -3.68 -9.23
C ASP A 122 -8.12 -3.29 -8.36
N ILE A 123 -7.10 -2.72 -9.01
CA ILE A 123 -5.87 -2.29 -8.37
C ILE A 123 -6.13 -1.22 -7.30
N ALA A 124 -6.99 -0.24 -7.60
CA ALA A 124 -7.28 0.84 -6.67
C ALA A 124 -8.04 0.30 -5.44
N ALA A 125 -8.94 -0.66 -5.63
CA ALA A 125 -9.62 -1.35 -4.52
C ALA A 125 -8.62 -2.14 -3.66
N LEU A 126 -7.69 -2.89 -4.28
CA LEU A 126 -6.66 -3.65 -3.56
C LEU A 126 -5.77 -2.74 -2.71
N LEU A 127 -5.32 -1.59 -3.24
CA LEU A 127 -4.51 -0.65 -2.47
C LEU A 127 -5.29 0.01 -1.33
N ARG A 128 -6.61 0.25 -1.50
CA ARG A 128 -7.48 0.71 -0.41
C ARG A 128 -7.62 -0.36 0.67
N GLU A 129 -7.85 -1.62 0.30
CA GLU A 129 -7.90 -2.75 1.26
C GLU A 129 -6.58 -2.85 2.06
N LEU A 130 -5.41 -2.69 1.42
CA LEU A 130 -4.12 -2.64 2.10
C LEU A 130 -4.00 -1.44 3.04
N SER A 131 -4.52 -0.28 2.65
CA SER A 131 -4.53 0.93 3.48
C SER A 131 -5.42 0.76 4.71
N ASP A 132 -6.61 0.19 4.54
CA ASP A 132 -7.54 -0.08 5.65
C ASP A 132 -6.95 -1.09 6.63
N LEU A 133 -6.32 -2.17 6.13
CA LEU A 133 -5.62 -3.15 6.95
C LEU A 133 -4.42 -2.52 7.67
N GLY A 134 -3.61 -1.70 6.99
CA GLY A 134 -2.49 -0.99 7.60
C GLY A 134 -2.94 -0.05 8.72
N ARG A 135 -4.08 0.65 8.54
CA ARG A 135 -4.71 1.48 9.56
C ARG A 135 -5.16 0.67 10.77
N ASP A 136 -5.83 -0.46 10.55
CA ASP A 136 -6.29 -1.33 11.64
C ASP A 136 -5.09 -1.87 12.44
N LEU A 137 -4.01 -2.28 11.77
CA LEU A 137 -2.77 -2.70 12.42
C LEU A 137 -2.14 -1.55 13.23
N LEU A 138 -2.13 -0.32 12.71
CA LEU A 138 -1.60 0.85 13.41
C LEU A 138 -2.42 1.18 14.67
N ILE A 139 -3.77 1.13 14.58
CA ILE A 139 -4.66 1.33 15.74
C ILE A 139 -4.38 0.25 16.80
N ARG A 140 -4.27 -1.02 16.39
CA ARG A 140 -3.97 -2.11 17.31
C ARG A 140 -2.62 -1.94 18.00
N CYS A 141 -1.58 -1.52 17.28
CA CYS A 141 -0.26 -1.24 17.85
C CYS A 141 -0.26 -0.05 18.81
N SER A 142 -1.05 0.99 18.52
CA SER A 142 -1.06 2.24 19.27
C SER A 142 -2.05 2.23 20.44
N ALA A 143 -3.16 1.49 20.33
CA ALA A 143 -4.23 1.42 21.33
C ALA A 143 -4.67 -0.03 21.56
N PRO A 144 -3.82 -0.88 22.17
CA PRO A 144 -4.13 -2.31 22.38
C PRO A 144 -5.31 -2.55 23.31
N GLN A 145 -5.60 -1.60 24.21
CA GLN A 145 -6.75 -1.63 25.10
C GLN A 145 -7.77 -0.56 24.68
N GLY A 146 -8.92 -0.99 24.14
CA GLY A 146 -10.02 -0.09 23.76
C GLY A 146 -10.03 0.36 22.30
N GLY A 147 -9.02 0.00 21.49
CA GLY A 147 -9.00 0.32 20.06
C GLY A 147 -9.92 -0.54 19.18
N SER A 148 -10.46 -1.64 19.70
CA SER A 148 -11.29 -2.58 18.94
C SER A 148 -12.54 -1.93 18.32
N ALA A 149 -13.14 -0.94 18.99
CA ALA A 149 -14.28 -0.18 18.45
C ALA A 149 -13.91 0.72 17.26
N LEU A 150 -12.63 0.99 17.02
CA LEU A 150 -12.13 1.85 15.94
C LEU A 150 -11.72 1.04 14.71
N LEU A 151 -11.64 -0.30 14.82
CA LEU A 151 -11.27 -1.18 13.72
C LEU A 151 -12.38 -1.23 12.67
N THR A 152 -12.00 -1.47 11.42
CA THR A 152 -12.95 -1.62 10.31
C THR A 152 -13.84 -2.86 10.48
N GLY A 153 -13.33 -3.90 11.16
CA GLY A 153 -14.02 -5.18 11.33
C GLY A 153 -14.02 -6.06 10.08
N LEU A 154 -13.24 -5.71 9.08
CA LEU A 154 -13.10 -6.49 7.84
C LEU A 154 -12.18 -7.71 8.01
N TYR A 155 -11.35 -7.70 9.03
CA TYR A 155 -10.35 -8.74 9.30
C TYR A 155 -10.59 -9.39 10.65
N ASP A 156 -10.38 -10.68 10.74
CA ASP A 156 -10.47 -11.44 11.99
C ASP A 156 -9.34 -11.07 12.95
N GLU A 157 -9.60 -11.23 14.24
CA GLU A 157 -8.66 -10.84 15.28
C GLU A 157 -7.34 -11.61 15.22
N MET A 158 -7.40 -12.89 14.84
CA MET A 158 -6.20 -13.74 14.66
C MET A 158 -5.29 -13.22 13.55
N THR A 159 -5.85 -12.80 12.42
CA THR A 159 -5.09 -12.23 11.31
C THR A 159 -4.44 -10.91 11.71
N LEU A 160 -5.19 -10.02 12.38
CA LEU A 160 -4.64 -8.77 12.88
C LEU A 160 -3.54 -8.98 13.93
N GLU A 161 -3.70 -9.96 14.82
CA GLU A 161 -2.69 -10.30 15.81
C GLU A 161 -1.39 -10.81 15.15
N LYS A 162 -1.52 -11.78 14.24
CA LYS A 162 -0.38 -12.35 13.49
C LYS A 162 0.40 -11.26 12.74
N LEU A 163 -0.28 -10.34 12.08
CA LEU A 163 0.35 -9.28 11.31
C LEU A 163 0.94 -8.17 12.22
N SER A 164 0.31 -7.87 13.34
CA SER A 164 0.78 -6.84 14.27
C SER A 164 2.13 -7.16 14.89
N VAL A 165 2.45 -8.44 15.09
CA VAL A 165 3.77 -8.89 15.57
C VAL A 165 4.89 -8.59 14.58
N LEU A 166 4.57 -8.57 13.28
CA LEU A 166 5.54 -8.32 12.20
C LEU A 166 5.76 -6.83 11.93
N ALA A 167 4.89 -5.96 12.44
CA ALA A 167 4.85 -4.55 12.12
C ALA A 167 5.31 -3.68 13.30
N SER A 168 6.07 -2.62 13.02
CA SER A 168 6.30 -1.52 13.96
C SER A 168 5.41 -0.34 13.59
N GLY A 169 4.98 0.45 14.58
CA GLY A 169 4.12 1.62 14.34
C GLY A 169 4.72 2.60 13.33
N GLN A 170 6.04 2.83 13.40
CA GLN A 170 6.76 3.71 12.47
C GLN A 170 6.70 3.18 11.04
N ARG A 171 6.87 1.87 10.86
CA ARG A 171 6.78 1.23 9.54
C ARG A 171 5.36 1.31 8.98
N LEU A 172 4.35 1.09 9.82
CA LEU A 172 2.95 1.21 9.41
C LEU A 172 2.59 2.64 8.97
N LEU A 173 3.11 3.67 9.66
CA LEU A 173 2.95 5.07 9.24
C LEU A 173 3.57 5.31 7.86
N PHE A 174 4.80 4.85 7.63
CA PHE A 174 5.46 4.95 6.33
C PHE A 174 4.65 4.24 5.23
N MET A 175 4.13 3.03 5.53
CA MET A 175 3.32 2.26 4.56
C MET A 175 2.03 3.00 4.21
N LEU A 176 1.34 3.57 5.19
CA LEU A 176 0.11 4.33 4.98
C LEU A 176 0.35 5.58 4.13
N ASP A 177 1.44 6.31 4.38
CA ASP A 177 1.83 7.48 3.58
C ASP A 177 2.14 7.08 2.13
N THR A 178 2.93 6.00 1.94
CA THR A 178 3.26 5.46 0.61
C THR A 178 2.00 5.01 -0.15
N LEU A 179 1.06 4.34 0.52
CA LEU A 179 -0.23 3.92 -0.07
C LEU A 179 -1.10 5.12 -0.43
N ALA A 180 -1.16 6.15 0.42
CA ALA A 180 -1.91 7.38 0.14
C ALA A 180 -1.36 8.11 -1.09
N GLN A 181 -0.04 8.21 -1.21
CA GLN A 181 0.63 8.79 -2.38
C GLN A 181 0.35 7.98 -3.65
N ALA A 182 0.42 6.66 -3.58
CA ALA A 182 0.12 5.78 -4.71
C ALA A 182 -1.34 5.89 -5.15
N LEU A 183 -2.29 5.91 -4.22
CA LEU A 183 -3.72 6.09 -4.51
C LEU A 183 -4.00 7.45 -5.17
N ALA A 184 -3.32 8.52 -4.74
CA ALA A 184 -3.42 9.82 -5.38
C ALA A 184 -2.81 9.83 -6.80
N ALA A 185 -1.67 9.14 -6.99
CA ALA A 185 -1.02 9.01 -8.29
C ALA A 185 -1.86 8.19 -9.28
N LEU A 186 -2.55 7.13 -8.83
CA LEU A 186 -3.43 6.32 -9.68
C LEU A 186 -4.54 7.14 -10.35
N ALA A 187 -5.03 8.20 -9.69
CA ALA A 187 -6.08 9.06 -10.25
C ALA A 187 -5.61 9.86 -11.50
N SER A 188 -4.30 10.06 -11.65
CA SER A 188 -3.69 10.85 -12.74
C SER A 188 -2.74 10.06 -13.64
N SER A 189 -2.41 8.82 -13.28
CA SER A 189 -1.45 8.01 -14.02
C SER A 189 -2.06 7.31 -15.23
N GLY A 190 -1.28 7.22 -16.31
CA GLY A 190 -1.63 6.43 -17.50
C GLY A 190 -1.39 4.92 -17.36
N SER A 191 -0.70 4.48 -16.30
CA SER A 191 -0.38 3.06 -16.06
C SER A 191 -0.60 2.66 -14.61
N LEU A 192 -1.83 2.24 -14.32
CA LEU A 192 -2.25 1.79 -12.97
C LEU A 192 -1.38 0.65 -12.44
N ARG A 193 -1.01 -0.29 -13.32
CA ARG A 193 -0.19 -1.45 -12.97
C ARG A 193 1.20 -1.04 -12.50
N THR A 194 1.88 -0.19 -13.26
CA THR A 194 3.25 0.25 -12.94
C THR A 194 3.31 1.02 -11.63
N GLU A 195 2.33 1.90 -11.38
CA GLU A 195 2.23 2.64 -10.12
C GLU A 195 2.06 1.70 -8.91
N ALA A 196 1.21 0.68 -9.05
CA ALA A 196 1.01 -0.30 -7.99
C ALA A 196 2.26 -1.17 -7.75
N GLU A 197 2.94 -1.63 -8.81
CA GLU A 197 4.19 -2.39 -8.70
C GLU A 197 5.28 -1.56 -8.01
N LEU A 198 5.43 -0.28 -8.37
CA LEU A 198 6.36 0.64 -7.71
C LEU A 198 6.00 0.87 -6.24
N CYS A 199 4.71 1.02 -5.94
CA CYS A 199 4.24 1.14 -4.57
C CYS A 199 4.62 -0.11 -3.76
N LEU A 200 4.33 -1.31 -4.26
CA LEU A 200 4.65 -2.57 -3.58
C LEU A 200 6.16 -2.73 -3.34
N MET A 201 6.99 -2.38 -4.32
CA MET A 201 8.44 -2.40 -4.14
C MET A 201 8.91 -1.45 -3.03
N LYS A 202 8.38 -0.22 -2.98
CA LYS A 202 8.67 0.75 -1.91
C LYS A 202 8.19 0.25 -0.53
N LEU A 203 7.01 -0.38 -0.46
CA LEU A 203 6.48 -0.96 0.77
C LEU A 203 7.33 -2.12 1.29
N CYS A 204 7.88 -2.94 0.39
CA CYS A 204 8.76 -4.04 0.76
C CYS A 204 10.16 -3.55 1.15
N ASP A 205 10.70 -2.56 0.44
CA ASP A 205 12.03 -1.99 0.70
C ASP A 205 12.00 -0.46 0.79
N GLU A 206 11.92 0.03 2.02
CA GLU A 206 11.93 1.46 2.35
C GLU A 206 13.19 2.19 1.85
N THR A 207 14.28 1.47 1.57
CA THR A 207 15.53 2.08 1.08
C THR A 207 15.46 2.52 -0.38
N LEU A 208 14.45 2.10 -1.12
CA LEU A 208 14.19 2.52 -2.50
C LEU A 208 13.57 3.92 -2.58
N CYS A 209 13.05 4.42 -1.45
CA CYS A 209 12.58 5.80 -1.36
C CYS A 209 13.77 6.75 -1.23
N GLY A 210 13.79 7.86 -2.00
CA GLY A 210 14.88 8.85 -1.98
C GLY A 210 14.78 9.90 -0.89
N ASP A 211 13.87 9.77 0.06
CA ASP A 211 13.47 10.76 1.05
C ASP A 211 14.07 10.50 2.45
N LEU A 212 13.77 11.43 3.37
CA LEU A 212 14.18 11.35 4.79
C LEU A 212 13.77 10.03 5.46
N ALA A 213 12.65 9.43 5.06
CA ALA A 213 12.20 8.14 5.57
C ALA A 213 13.17 7.00 5.21
N ALA A 214 13.70 7.01 3.98
CA ALA A 214 14.72 6.05 3.56
C ALA A 214 16.06 6.22 4.29
N LEU A 215 16.43 7.47 4.60
CA LEU A 215 17.63 7.76 5.41
C LEU A 215 17.44 7.24 6.84
N ASN A 216 16.29 7.47 7.45
CA ASN A 216 15.99 6.96 8.79
C ASN A 216 15.96 5.41 8.81
N ALA A 217 15.36 4.77 7.82
CA ALA A 217 15.37 3.30 7.70
C ALA A 217 16.78 2.72 7.53
N ARG A 218 17.67 3.43 6.82
CA ARG A 218 19.10 3.07 6.72
C ARG A 218 19.82 3.25 8.04
N MET A 219 19.57 4.34 8.76
CA MET A 219 20.13 4.58 10.09
C MET A 219 19.69 3.48 11.07
N GLU A 220 18.41 3.16 11.16
CA GLU A 220 17.91 2.06 12.02
C GLU A 220 18.55 0.71 11.67
N ARG A 221 18.75 0.42 10.38
CA ARG A 221 19.45 -0.82 9.98
C ARG A 221 20.89 -0.84 10.49
N LEU A 222 21.60 0.28 10.38
CA LEU A 222 22.98 0.43 10.87
C LEU A 222 23.03 0.32 12.39
N GLU A 223 22.11 0.94 13.11
CA GLU A 223 22.01 0.87 14.57
C GLU A 223 21.69 -0.56 15.04
N ARG A 224 20.76 -1.26 14.39
CA ARG A 224 20.47 -2.67 14.70
C ARG A 224 21.64 -3.59 14.37
N ALA A 225 22.40 -3.31 13.30
CA ALA A 225 23.61 -4.05 12.96
C ALA A 225 24.71 -3.79 13.97
N ALA A 226 24.88 -2.56 14.42
CA ALA A 226 25.82 -2.18 15.47
C ALA A 226 25.49 -2.80 16.83
N ALA A 227 24.20 -2.85 17.19
CA ALA A 227 23.72 -3.48 18.43
C ALA A 227 23.90 -5.01 18.45
N LYS A 228 23.96 -5.66 17.27
CA LYS A 228 24.21 -7.12 17.13
C LYS A 228 25.70 -7.50 17.13
N GLY A 229 26.59 -6.54 17.37
CA GLY A 229 28.04 -6.74 17.38
C GLY A 229 28.63 -6.59 15.98
N PHE A 230 29.27 -5.45 15.77
CA PHE A 230 30.05 -5.17 14.56
C PHE A 230 31.24 -6.12 14.53
N THR A 231 31.20 -7.16 13.74
CA THR A 231 32.42 -7.81 13.27
C THR A 231 32.98 -6.86 12.20
N PRO A 232 34.15 -6.22 12.43
CA PRO A 232 34.69 -5.32 11.43
C PRO A 232 34.97 -6.11 10.15
N MET A 233 34.21 -5.81 9.11
CA MET A 233 34.49 -6.28 7.77
C MET A 233 35.88 -5.74 7.42
N GLN A 234 36.86 -6.63 7.22
CA GLN A 234 38.19 -6.27 6.78
C GLN A 234 38.07 -5.37 5.53
N PRO A 235 38.76 -4.22 5.49
CA PRO A 235 38.64 -3.32 4.35
C PRO A 235 39.06 -4.06 3.07
N LEU A 236 38.25 -3.90 2.03
CA LEU A 236 38.51 -4.45 0.68
C LEU A 236 39.86 -3.99 0.08
N ALA A 237 40.57 -3.07 0.72
CA ALA A 237 41.91 -2.58 0.33
C ALA A 237 42.95 -3.70 0.23
N ALA A 238 42.84 -4.78 1.03
CA ALA A 238 43.86 -5.85 1.02
C ALA A 238 43.72 -6.83 -0.17
N LYS A 239 42.65 -6.72 -0.98
CA LYS A 239 42.48 -7.57 -2.17
C LYS A 239 42.93 -6.90 -3.47
N VAL A 240 43.08 -5.57 -3.46
CA VAL A 240 43.56 -4.82 -4.66
C VAL A 240 45.09 -4.84 -4.77
N GLU A 241 45.79 -4.88 -3.65
CA GLU A 241 47.26 -4.95 -3.67
C GLU A 241 47.83 -6.29 -4.14
N LYS A 242 47.08 -7.41 -3.97
CA LYS A 242 47.53 -8.71 -4.48
C LYS A 242 47.22 -8.94 -5.97
N ALA A 243 46.38 -8.13 -6.60
CA ALA A 243 46.10 -8.19 -8.02
C ALA A 243 47.04 -7.28 -8.85
N ALA A 244 47.65 -6.29 -8.24
CA ALA A 244 48.60 -5.36 -8.90
C ALA A 244 50.03 -5.91 -9.09
N VAL A 245 50.40 -6.97 -8.36
CA VAL A 245 51.76 -7.55 -8.41
C VAL A 245 51.97 -8.59 -9.53
N VAL A 246 50.91 -8.93 -10.28
CA VAL A 246 51.01 -9.95 -11.35
C VAL A 246 51.16 -9.33 -12.77
N LEU A 247 51.15 -8.02 -12.91
CA LEU A 247 51.16 -7.32 -14.21
C LEU A 247 52.42 -6.56 -14.58
N GLU A 248 53.58 -6.82 -13.88
CA GLU A 248 54.87 -6.30 -14.31
C GLU A 248 55.80 -7.42 -14.76
N LYS A 249 55.67 -7.86 -16.00
CA LYS A 249 56.77 -8.39 -16.81
C LYS A 249 56.79 -7.60 -18.11
N PRO A 250 57.94 -6.92 -18.43
CA PRO A 250 58.08 -6.16 -19.67
C PRO A 250 58.26 -7.09 -20.86
N LEU A 251 57.36 -7.03 -21.81
CA LEU A 251 57.58 -7.58 -23.14
C LEU A 251 58.44 -6.64 -23.97
N ALA A 252 59.61 -7.11 -24.35
CA ALA A 252 60.57 -6.42 -25.22
C ALA A 252 59.91 -6.18 -26.61
N VAL A 253 59.97 -4.94 -27.05
CA VAL A 253 59.59 -4.52 -28.41
C VAL A 253 60.82 -4.53 -29.27
N PRO A 254 60.85 -5.21 -30.46
CA PRO A 254 61.91 -5.02 -31.44
C PRO A 254 61.67 -3.71 -32.20
N ALA A 255 62.76 -2.95 -32.34
CA ALA A 255 62.80 -1.74 -33.15
C ALA A 255 62.68 -2.02 -34.63
N GLU A 256 61.77 -1.37 -35.32
CA GLU A 256 61.82 -1.18 -36.77
C GLU A 256 61.75 0.29 -37.15
N LYS A 257 62.59 0.62 -38.17
CA LYS A 257 63.03 1.94 -38.62
C LYS A 257 61.92 2.70 -39.39
N PRO A 258 62.08 4.04 -39.52
CA PRO A 258 61.12 4.88 -40.22
C PRO A 258 61.32 4.84 -41.72
N ILE A 259 60.29 4.72 -42.50
CA ILE A 259 60.28 5.03 -43.93
C ILE A 259 59.44 6.29 -44.14
N PHE A 260 60.20 7.32 -44.49
CA PHE A 260 59.72 8.59 -45.01
C PHE A 260 59.30 8.37 -46.48
N ASN A 261 58.08 8.73 -46.85
CA ASN A 261 57.83 9.14 -48.22
C ASN A 261 56.74 10.20 -48.28
N ALA A 262 57.21 11.34 -48.75
CA ALA A 262 56.36 12.47 -49.18
C ALA A 262 55.94 12.18 -50.64
N GLU A 263 54.75 12.55 -51.00
CA GLU A 263 54.42 13.32 -52.20
C GLU A 263 52.97 13.25 -52.63
N LYS A 264 52.51 14.41 -53.06
CA LYS A 264 51.41 14.78 -53.94
C LYS A 264 50.05 14.95 -53.23
N ALA A 265 49.71 16.17 -52.88
CA ALA A 265 49.35 17.34 -53.75
C ALA A 265 48.21 17.13 -54.72
N ALA A 266 47.17 17.88 -54.44
CA ALA A 266 46.32 18.61 -55.35
C ALA A 266 45.10 17.90 -56.01
N SER A 267 44.01 18.63 -55.84
CA SER A 267 43.10 19.00 -56.92
C SER A 267 41.71 18.39 -57.00
N ARG A 268 40.78 19.32 -56.90
CA ARG A 268 39.47 19.57 -57.55
C ARG A 268 38.31 19.19 -56.66
N ALA A 269 37.57 20.19 -56.17
CA ALA A 269 36.62 21.06 -56.88
C ALA A 269 35.68 20.31 -57.83
N ASP A 270 34.47 20.06 -57.35
CA ASP A 270 33.22 20.65 -57.80
C ASP A 270 32.12 20.37 -56.75
#